data_3245debaeb1fed8c1822019e2b3b7414
#
_entry.id   3245debaeb1fed8c1822019e2b3b7414
#
_cell.length_a   1.000
_cell.length_b   1.000
_cell.length_c   1.000
_cell.angle_alpha   90.00
_cell.angle_beta   90.00
_cell.angle_gamma   90.00
#
_symmetry.space_group_name_H-M   'P 1'
#
loop_
_entity.id
_entity.type
_entity.pdbx_description
1 polymer ?
#
loop_
_entity_poly.entity_id
_entity_poly.type
_entity_poly.pdbx_seq_one_letter_code
_entity_poly.pdbx_strand_id
1 'polypeptide(L)'
;MSEKIDRKEFVRGIAALSVAAAAGISSGKDVKFMKKVDIKELAKENAFDLIGKEWMLVTAGNKGKFNTMTASWGGIGWLWNKPVAFVFIRPPRYTHDFIEREDRLTLSFYKEDYRSILQFCGTKSGRDVDKVKETGLKPVVLDSGAMTFEQARLTLDCRKLFKSSMEAANFVDKSILEKWYGPRSGGSFHDVYVVEIEGVFAAN
;
A
#
# COMPACT_ATOMS: atom_id res chain seq x y z
N MET A 1 14.38 -49.45 -32.67
CA MET A 1 13.08 -48.77 -32.81
C MET A 1 13.00 -47.76 -31.66
N SER A 2 13.21 -46.49 -31.97
CA SER A 2 13.22 -45.41 -31.00
C SER A 2 11.92 -44.64 -31.13
N GLU A 3 11.05 -44.73 -30.14
CA GLU A 3 9.82 -43.96 -30.08
C GLU A 3 10.13 -42.49 -29.80
N LYS A 4 9.82 -41.62 -30.74
CA LYS A 4 9.86 -40.17 -30.57
C LYS A 4 8.63 -39.74 -29.79
N ILE A 5 8.86 -39.29 -28.56
CA ILE A 5 7.83 -38.62 -27.75
C ILE A 5 7.51 -37.27 -28.40
N ASP A 6 6.26 -37.06 -28.77
CA ASP A 6 5.75 -35.85 -29.41
C ASP A 6 5.78 -34.67 -28.40
N ARG A 7 6.52 -33.61 -28.74
CA ARG A 7 6.67 -32.40 -27.93
C ARG A 7 5.36 -31.63 -27.67
N LYS A 8 4.28 -31.96 -28.36
CA LYS A 8 2.96 -31.32 -28.21
C LYS A 8 2.13 -31.86 -27.05
N GLU A 9 2.38 -33.07 -26.59
CA GLU A 9 1.69 -33.63 -25.42
C GLU A 9 2.33 -33.24 -24.09
N PHE A 10 3.65 -32.95 -24.07
CA PHE A 10 4.33 -32.50 -22.85
C PHE A 10 3.93 -31.11 -22.41
N VAL A 11 3.42 -30.27 -23.32
CA VAL A 11 2.98 -28.87 -22.99
C VAL A 11 1.55 -28.82 -22.45
N ARG A 12 0.75 -29.87 -22.64
CA ARG A 12 -0.64 -29.93 -22.12
C ARG A 12 -0.74 -30.43 -20.67
N GLY A 13 0.32 -31.01 -20.12
CA GLY A 13 0.34 -31.56 -18.75
C GLY A 13 0.75 -30.59 -17.65
N ILE A 14 1.26 -29.40 -17.99
CA ILE A 14 1.79 -28.41 -16.99
C ILE A 14 0.84 -27.24 -16.73
N ALA A 15 -0.28 -27.17 -17.46
CA ALA A 15 -1.26 -26.08 -17.33
C ALA A 15 -2.39 -26.33 -16.30
N ALA A 16 -2.30 -27.35 -15.46
CA ALA A 16 -3.42 -27.75 -14.59
C ALA A 16 -3.12 -27.76 -13.09
N LEU A 17 -2.01 -27.17 -12.60
CA LEU A 17 -1.70 -27.18 -11.16
C LEU A 17 -1.16 -25.85 -10.64
N SER A 18 -1.83 -24.72 -10.92
CA SER A 18 -1.57 -23.45 -10.21
C SER A 18 -2.80 -22.55 -10.09
N VAL A 19 -3.99 -23.15 -9.86
CA VAL A 19 -5.21 -22.39 -9.51
C VAL A 19 -5.82 -23.00 -8.26
N ALA A 20 -5.15 -22.85 -7.15
CA ALA A 20 -5.76 -23.15 -5.84
C ALA A 20 -5.01 -22.38 -4.74
N ALA A 21 -5.22 -21.08 -4.63
CA ALA A 21 -5.09 -20.26 -3.43
C ALA A 21 -5.41 -18.77 -3.69
N ALA A 22 -6.32 -18.44 -4.60
CA ALA A 22 -6.89 -17.10 -4.72
C ALA A 22 -8.31 -17.12 -4.14
N ALA A 23 -8.46 -17.67 -2.93
CA ALA A 23 -9.73 -17.62 -2.24
C ALA A 23 -9.94 -16.21 -1.68
N GLY A 24 -10.91 -15.48 -2.21
CA GLY A 24 -11.53 -14.36 -1.53
C GLY A 24 -11.12 -12.95 -1.94
N ILE A 25 -10.51 -12.71 -3.12
CA ILE A 25 -10.30 -11.32 -3.57
C ILE A 25 -11.54 -10.87 -4.36
N SER A 26 -12.33 -9.95 -3.79
CA SER A 26 -13.47 -9.30 -4.46
C SER A 26 -12.98 -8.37 -5.57
N SER A 27 -13.65 -8.35 -6.73
CA SER A 27 -13.31 -7.45 -7.85
C SER A 27 -14.21 -6.20 -7.86
N GLY A 28 -13.66 -5.07 -8.29
CA GLY A 28 -14.19 -3.71 -8.13
C GLY A 28 -15.62 -3.41 -8.63
N LYS A 29 -16.29 -4.30 -9.37
CA LYS A 29 -17.68 -4.07 -9.81
C LYS A 29 -18.74 -4.22 -8.71
N ASP A 30 -18.36 -4.85 -7.58
CA ASP A 30 -19.20 -4.99 -6.39
C ASP A 30 -18.33 -4.88 -5.13
N VAL A 31 -17.78 -3.69 -4.86
CA VAL A 31 -17.16 -3.42 -3.56
C VAL A 31 -18.29 -3.26 -2.55
N LYS A 32 -18.88 -4.37 -2.12
CA LYS A 32 -20.02 -4.46 -1.19
C LYS A 32 -19.79 -3.68 0.11
N PHE A 33 -18.54 -3.39 0.46
CA PHE A 33 -18.10 -2.84 1.75
C PHE A 33 -17.67 -1.38 1.68
N MET A 34 -17.41 -0.85 0.47
CA MET A 34 -16.96 0.53 0.27
C MET A 34 -17.67 1.13 -0.95
N LYS A 35 -17.99 2.41 -0.87
CA LYS A 35 -18.49 3.19 -2.01
C LYS A 35 -17.50 4.26 -2.40
N LYS A 36 -17.38 4.53 -3.70
CA LYS A 36 -16.66 5.69 -4.20
C LYS A 36 -17.42 6.95 -3.81
N VAL A 37 -16.72 7.91 -3.22
CA VAL A 37 -17.30 9.18 -2.77
C VAL A 37 -16.57 10.35 -3.44
N ASP A 38 -17.17 11.56 -3.35
CA ASP A 38 -16.51 12.77 -3.84
C ASP A 38 -15.26 13.05 -3.00
N ILE A 39 -14.20 13.54 -3.65
CA ILE A 39 -12.95 13.91 -2.96
C ILE A 39 -13.18 14.99 -1.89
N LYS A 40 -14.23 15.79 -2.01
CA LYS A 40 -14.63 16.77 -1.00
C LYS A 40 -14.95 16.15 0.36
N GLU A 41 -15.24 14.84 0.42
CA GLU A 41 -15.43 14.14 1.68
C GLU A 41 -14.16 14.19 2.55
N LEU A 42 -12.97 14.30 1.94
CA LEU A 42 -11.70 14.48 2.67
C LEU A 42 -11.66 15.82 3.45
N ALA A 43 -12.46 16.81 3.07
CA ALA A 43 -12.54 18.06 3.84
C ALA A 43 -13.17 17.88 5.23
N LYS A 44 -13.88 16.76 5.45
CA LYS A 44 -14.44 16.40 6.76
C LYS A 44 -13.42 15.73 7.68
N GLU A 45 -12.28 15.31 7.13
CA GLU A 45 -11.22 14.63 7.86
C GLU A 45 -10.18 15.64 8.36
N ASN A 46 -9.75 15.49 9.60
CA ASN A 46 -8.59 16.22 10.11
C ASN A 46 -7.32 15.48 9.68
N ALA A 47 -6.54 16.05 8.76
CA ALA A 47 -5.33 15.43 8.24
C ALA A 47 -4.29 15.09 9.32
N PHE A 48 -4.21 15.87 10.40
CA PHE A 48 -3.30 15.62 11.52
C PHE A 48 -3.73 14.39 12.32
N ASP A 49 -5.02 14.22 12.55
CA ASP A 49 -5.55 13.06 13.25
C ASP A 49 -5.50 11.82 12.35
N LEU A 50 -5.92 11.96 11.10
CA LEU A 50 -5.94 10.89 10.11
C LEU A 50 -4.57 10.23 9.93
N ILE A 51 -3.51 11.04 9.79
CA ILE A 51 -2.16 10.55 9.55
C ILE A 51 -1.42 10.30 10.87
N GLY A 52 -1.42 11.26 11.78
CA GLY A 52 -0.60 11.21 12.99
C GLY A 52 -1.15 10.33 14.09
N LYS A 53 -2.49 10.21 14.21
CA LYS A 53 -3.13 9.43 15.27
C LYS A 53 -3.72 8.12 14.77
N GLU A 54 -4.52 8.12 13.70
CA GLU A 54 -5.12 6.88 13.18
C GLU A 54 -4.09 6.00 12.51
N TRP A 55 -3.12 6.59 11.81
CA TRP A 55 -2.15 5.95 10.93
C TRP A 55 -2.82 5.39 9.67
N MET A 56 -2.01 4.95 8.74
CA MET A 56 -2.50 4.37 7.49
C MET A 56 -1.78 3.08 7.13
N LEU A 57 -2.46 2.18 6.45
CA LEU A 57 -1.82 1.14 5.67
C LEU A 57 -1.52 1.69 4.27
N VAL A 58 -0.24 1.70 3.91
CA VAL A 58 0.22 1.93 2.55
C VAL A 58 0.31 0.57 1.87
N THR A 59 -0.52 0.35 0.84
CA THR A 59 -0.58 -0.92 0.12
C THR A 59 -0.20 -0.71 -1.33
N ALA A 60 0.72 -1.50 -1.85
CA ALA A 60 1.15 -1.48 -3.24
C ALA A 60 1.32 -2.90 -3.79
N GLY A 61 1.19 -3.03 -5.09
CA GLY A 61 1.12 -4.29 -5.81
C GLY A 61 -0.21 -4.48 -6.49
N ASN A 62 -0.44 -5.66 -7.01
CA ASN A 62 -1.64 -6.03 -7.75
C ASN A 62 -2.24 -7.34 -7.21
N LYS A 63 -3.35 -7.79 -7.82
CA LYS A 63 -4.06 -9.01 -7.40
C LYS A 63 -3.15 -10.26 -7.28
N GLY A 64 -2.10 -10.35 -8.10
CA GLY A 64 -1.18 -11.49 -8.09
C GLY A 64 -0.18 -11.43 -6.94
N LYS A 65 0.28 -10.24 -6.60
CA LYS A 65 1.24 -10.04 -5.49
C LYS A 65 1.21 -8.59 -5.01
N PHE A 66 1.00 -8.38 -3.73
CA PHE A 66 1.00 -7.08 -3.07
C PHE A 66 1.60 -7.17 -1.68
N ASN A 67 1.90 -6.03 -1.11
CA ASN A 67 2.29 -5.92 0.29
C ASN A 67 1.73 -4.64 0.90
N THR A 68 1.59 -4.65 2.22
CA THR A 68 1.12 -3.51 3.00
C THR A 68 2.07 -3.20 4.15
N MET A 69 2.12 -1.94 4.55
CA MET A 69 2.87 -1.48 5.73
C MET A 69 2.16 -0.31 6.39
N THR A 70 2.36 -0.14 7.67
CA THR A 70 1.87 1.03 8.38
C THR A 70 2.80 2.21 8.22
N ALA A 71 2.23 3.38 7.97
CA ALA A 71 2.86 4.68 8.03
C ALA A 71 2.03 5.66 8.87
N SER A 72 2.73 6.57 9.55
CA SER A 72 2.14 7.64 10.38
C SER A 72 2.73 9.00 10.06
N TRP A 73 3.48 9.12 8.98
CA TRP A 73 4.05 10.34 8.46
C TRP A 73 3.56 10.56 7.04
N GLY A 74 3.19 11.79 6.75
CA GLY A 74 2.64 12.16 5.46
C GLY A 74 1.90 13.47 5.47
N GLY A 75 1.16 13.72 4.41
CA GLY A 75 0.31 14.88 4.26
C GLY A 75 -0.71 14.67 3.15
N ILE A 76 -1.76 15.48 3.17
CA ILE A 76 -2.74 15.59 2.10
C ILE A 76 -2.80 17.06 1.71
N GLY A 77 -2.83 17.36 0.41
CA GLY A 77 -2.80 18.74 -0.03
C GLY A 77 -3.11 18.92 -1.50
N TRP A 78 -2.67 20.06 -2.03
CA TRP A 78 -2.89 20.46 -3.41
C TRP A 78 -1.55 20.81 -4.07
N LEU A 79 -1.21 20.11 -5.15
CA LEU A 79 0.02 20.36 -5.89
C LEU A 79 -0.21 20.09 -7.39
N TRP A 80 0.37 20.92 -8.27
CA TRP A 80 0.20 20.83 -9.73
C TRP A 80 -1.27 20.79 -10.17
N ASN A 81 -2.12 21.60 -9.52
CA ASN A 81 -3.57 21.65 -9.72
C ASN A 81 -4.27 20.28 -9.53
N LYS A 82 -3.74 19.45 -8.61
CA LYS A 82 -4.23 18.12 -8.30
C LYS A 82 -4.33 17.90 -6.79
N PRO A 83 -5.33 17.14 -6.33
CA PRO A 83 -5.33 16.64 -4.97
C PRO A 83 -4.25 15.58 -4.83
N VAL A 84 -3.37 15.75 -3.87
CA VAL A 84 -2.22 14.86 -3.66
C VAL A 84 -2.09 14.41 -2.23
N ALA A 85 -1.44 13.26 -2.04
CA ALA A 85 -0.86 12.87 -0.76
C ALA A 85 0.67 12.82 -0.88
N PHE A 86 1.32 13.11 0.26
CA PHE A 86 2.76 12.97 0.44
C PHE A 86 3.01 11.74 1.29
N VAL A 87 3.80 10.79 0.80
CA VAL A 87 4.05 9.50 1.44
C VAL A 87 5.54 9.31 1.62
N PHE A 88 5.95 8.91 2.83
CA PHE A 88 7.35 8.75 3.20
C PHE A 88 7.64 7.28 3.48
N ILE A 89 8.43 6.63 2.65
CA ILE A 89 8.72 5.20 2.73
C ILE A 89 10.23 4.98 2.76
N ARG A 90 10.71 4.21 3.72
CA ARG A 90 12.13 3.83 3.77
C ARG A 90 12.43 2.67 2.83
N PRO A 91 13.55 2.70 2.07
CA PRO A 91 13.95 1.62 1.16
C PRO A 91 14.00 0.21 1.78
N PRO A 92 14.39 -0.02 3.06
CA PRO A 92 14.37 -1.36 3.65
C PRO A 92 12.97 -1.96 3.84
N ARG A 93 11.88 -1.17 3.75
CA ARG A 93 10.51 -1.67 3.89
C ARG A 93 10.12 -2.47 2.65
N TYR A 94 9.61 -3.70 2.85
CA TYR A 94 9.24 -4.57 1.72
C TYR A 94 8.19 -3.95 0.79
N THR A 95 7.29 -3.11 1.31
CA THR A 95 6.31 -2.37 0.48
C THR A 95 7.00 -1.41 -0.49
N HIS A 96 8.20 -0.90 -0.16
CA HIS A 96 8.98 -0.05 -1.06
C HIS A 96 9.25 -0.75 -2.40
N ASP A 97 9.63 -2.04 -2.40
CA ASP A 97 9.88 -2.81 -3.62
C ASP A 97 8.65 -2.87 -4.54
N PHE A 98 7.45 -2.85 -3.96
CA PHE A 98 6.19 -2.83 -4.71
C PHE A 98 5.89 -1.43 -5.24
N ILE A 99 6.07 -0.39 -4.42
CA ILE A 99 5.86 1.00 -4.84
C ILE A 99 6.79 1.37 -6.01
N GLU A 100 8.03 0.86 -6.02
CA GLU A 100 8.96 1.12 -7.12
C GLU A 100 8.49 0.51 -8.45
N ARG A 101 7.86 -0.64 -8.41
CA ARG A 101 7.43 -1.38 -9.61
C ARG A 101 6.05 -0.99 -10.13
N GLU A 102 5.18 -0.51 -9.26
CA GLU A 102 3.79 -0.21 -9.60
C GLU A 102 3.59 1.30 -9.67
N ASP A 103 2.70 1.74 -10.55
CA ASP A 103 2.33 3.16 -10.65
C ASP A 103 1.29 3.58 -9.63
N ARG A 104 0.65 2.61 -8.97
CA ARG A 104 -0.45 2.83 -8.04
C ARG A 104 -0.16 2.28 -6.66
N LEU A 105 -0.79 2.92 -5.68
CA LEU A 105 -0.83 2.48 -4.30
C LEU A 105 -2.13 2.98 -3.64
N THR A 106 -2.49 2.39 -2.52
CA THR A 106 -3.59 2.91 -1.69
C THR A 106 -3.09 3.34 -0.32
N LEU A 107 -3.79 4.33 0.23
CA LEU A 107 -3.66 4.76 1.62
C LEU A 107 -4.98 4.45 2.31
N SER A 108 -4.97 3.49 3.23
CA SER A 108 -6.19 3.01 3.89
C SER A 108 -6.16 3.31 5.37
N PHE A 109 -7.24 3.89 5.89
CA PHE A 109 -7.41 4.30 7.27
C PHE A 109 -8.47 3.44 7.97
N TYR A 110 -8.32 3.26 9.26
CA TYR A 110 -9.12 2.30 10.04
C TYR A 110 -9.62 2.93 11.34
N LYS A 111 -10.66 2.34 11.92
CA LYS A 111 -11.10 2.67 13.28
C LYS A 111 -10.09 2.16 14.30
N GLU A 112 -10.19 2.65 15.53
CA GLU A 112 -9.28 2.32 16.64
C GLU A 112 -9.18 0.81 16.94
N ASP A 113 -10.24 0.06 16.71
CA ASP A 113 -10.27 -1.41 16.89
C ASP A 113 -9.21 -2.15 16.05
N TYR A 114 -8.69 -1.50 15.01
CA TYR A 114 -7.66 -2.05 14.13
C TYR A 114 -6.24 -1.64 14.53
N ARG A 115 -6.05 -0.94 15.65
CA ARG A 115 -4.74 -0.45 16.09
C ARG A 115 -3.69 -1.56 16.19
N SER A 116 -4.03 -2.71 16.74
CA SER A 116 -3.13 -3.86 16.85
C SER A 116 -2.69 -4.39 15.49
N ILE A 117 -3.59 -4.40 14.51
CA ILE A 117 -3.32 -4.81 13.12
C ILE A 117 -2.35 -3.82 12.45
N LEU A 118 -2.56 -2.51 12.65
CA LEU A 118 -1.64 -1.50 12.14
C LEU A 118 -0.25 -1.64 12.78
N GLN A 119 -0.17 -1.87 14.09
CA GLN A 119 1.10 -2.13 14.77
C GLN A 119 1.81 -3.36 14.20
N PHE A 120 1.08 -4.46 13.98
CA PHE A 120 1.62 -5.67 13.37
C PHE A 120 2.16 -5.39 11.96
N CYS A 121 1.37 -4.74 11.09
CA CYS A 121 1.76 -4.39 9.74
C CYS A 121 2.96 -3.40 9.69
N GLY A 122 3.12 -2.58 10.74
CA GLY A 122 4.22 -1.65 10.90
C GLY A 122 5.53 -2.31 11.34
N THR A 123 5.46 -3.37 12.18
CA THR A 123 6.61 -4.01 12.81
C THR A 123 7.11 -5.26 12.09
N LYS A 124 6.20 -6.05 11.50
CA LYS A 124 6.57 -7.28 10.78
C LYS A 124 6.82 -7.01 9.30
N SER A 125 7.81 -7.70 8.73
CA SER A 125 8.09 -7.62 7.30
C SER A 125 7.23 -8.64 6.53
N GLY A 126 6.67 -8.23 5.38
CA GLY A 126 6.00 -9.15 4.46
C GLY A 126 6.95 -10.10 3.72
N ARG A 127 8.29 -9.98 3.95
CA ARG A 127 9.26 -10.99 3.52
C ARG A 127 9.23 -12.22 4.42
N ASP A 128 8.83 -12.03 5.69
CA ASP A 128 8.93 -13.06 6.74
C ASP A 128 7.56 -13.63 7.10
N VAL A 129 6.48 -12.85 6.92
CA VAL A 129 5.12 -13.25 7.31
C VAL A 129 4.09 -12.87 6.24
N ASP A 130 3.04 -13.67 6.11
CA ASP A 130 1.84 -13.31 5.35
C ASP A 130 0.93 -12.43 6.23
N LYS A 131 1.01 -11.12 6.01
CA LYS A 131 0.25 -10.14 6.82
C LYS A 131 -1.25 -10.32 6.70
N VAL A 132 -1.76 -10.71 5.53
CA VAL A 132 -3.19 -10.93 5.31
C VAL A 132 -3.68 -12.10 6.17
N LYS A 133 -2.97 -13.22 6.13
CA LYS A 133 -3.28 -14.40 6.91
C LYS A 133 -3.22 -14.14 8.42
N GLU A 134 -2.15 -13.46 8.87
CA GLU A 134 -1.92 -13.21 10.29
C GLU A 134 -2.91 -12.19 10.89
N THR A 135 -3.39 -11.23 10.09
CA THR A 135 -4.26 -10.15 10.58
C THR A 135 -5.74 -10.36 10.29
N GLY A 136 -6.09 -11.29 9.40
CA GLY A 136 -7.47 -11.48 8.95
C GLY A 136 -8.00 -10.32 8.07
N LEU A 137 -7.13 -9.44 7.59
CA LEU A 137 -7.50 -8.43 6.60
C LEU A 137 -7.97 -9.12 5.32
N LYS A 138 -9.04 -8.61 4.72
CA LYS A 138 -9.61 -9.16 3.48
C LYS A 138 -9.27 -8.27 2.30
N PRO A 139 -8.40 -8.74 1.38
CA PRO A 139 -7.97 -7.95 0.24
C PRO A 139 -9.11 -7.67 -0.74
N VAL A 140 -9.13 -6.44 -1.27
CA VAL A 140 -10.05 -5.98 -2.30
C VAL A 140 -9.25 -5.35 -3.43
N VAL A 141 -9.65 -5.61 -4.67
CA VAL A 141 -9.11 -4.94 -5.86
C VAL A 141 -10.06 -3.81 -6.24
N LEU A 142 -9.55 -2.59 -6.30
CA LEU A 142 -10.28 -1.43 -6.83
C LEU A 142 -10.35 -1.50 -8.37
N ASP A 143 -11.25 -0.73 -8.99
CA ASP A 143 -11.37 -0.66 -10.46
C ASP A 143 -10.07 -0.22 -11.15
N SER A 144 -9.25 0.55 -10.45
CA SER A 144 -7.91 0.95 -10.90
C SER A 144 -6.88 -0.18 -10.93
N GLY A 145 -7.21 -1.34 -10.35
CA GLY A 145 -6.30 -2.46 -10.12
C GLY A 145 -5.51 -2.37 -8.81
N ALA A 146 -5.57 -1.24 -8.10
CA ALA A 146 -4.91 -1.07 -6.81
C ALA A 146 -5.55 -1.94 -5.71
N MET A 147 -4.75 -2.35 -4.73
CA MET A 147 -5.18 -3.22 -3.64
C MET A 147 -5.53 -2.42 -2.40
N THR A 148 -6.63 -2.78 -1.74
CA THR A 148 -7.04 -2.28 -0.42
C THR A 148 -7.63 -3.42 0.42
N PHE A 149 -8.35 -3.12 1.50
CA PHE A 149 -8.96 -4.11 2.39
C PHE A 149 -10.40 -3.73 2.75
N GLU A 150 -11.30 -4.72 2.86
CA GLU A 150 -12.71 -4.51 3.20
C GLU A 150 -12.92 -3.73 4.50
N GLN A 151 -12.01 -3.90 5.46
CA GLN A 151 -12.13 -3.31 6.80
C GLN A 151 -11.73 -1.84 6.87
N ALA A 152 -11.20 -1.27 5.79
CA ALA A 152 -10.84 0.14 5.78
C ALA A 152 -12.10 1.02 5.89
N ARG A 153 -12.07 2.04 6.78
CA ARG A 153 -13.14 3.03 6.86
C ARG A 153 -13.06 4.07 5.74
N LEU A 154 -11.83 4.33 5.28
CA LEU A 154 -11.52 5.27 4.21
C LEU A 154 -10.31 4.75 3.43
N THR A 155 -10.37 4.79 2.12
CA THR A 155 -9.25 4.44 1.23
C THR A 155 -9.06 5.51 0.18
N LEU A 156 -7.84 5.96 0.00
CA LEU A 156 -7.41 6.82 -1.09
C LEU A 156 -6.73 5.94 -2.15
N ASP A 157 -7.27 5.94 -3.36
CA ASP A 157 -6.67 5.30 -4.54
C ASP A 157 -5.75 6.32 -5.21
N CYS A 158 -4.47 6.03 -5.24
CA CYS A 158 -3.44 6.99 -5.58
C CYS A 158 -2.57 6.52 -6.75
N ARG A 159 -2.17 7.48 -7.60
CA ARG A 159 -1.19 7.29 -8.67
C ARG A 159 0.08 8.08 -8.40
N LYS A 160 1.25 7.45 -8.56
CA LYS A 160 2.53 8.14 -8.39
C LYS A 160 2.70 9.25 -9.44
N LEU A 161 3.14 10.42 -8.97
CA LEU A 161 3.50 11.55 -9.82
C LEU A 161 4.98 11.90 -9.72
N PHE A 162 5.58 11.74 -8.55
CA PHE A 162 6.94 12.17 -8.29
C PHE A 162 7.57 11.34 -7.20
N LYS A 163 8.88 11.16 -7.28
CA LYS A 163 9.72 10.56 -6.25
C LYS A 163 10.98 11.41 -6.04
N SER A 164 11.38 11.55 -4.79
CA SER A 164 12.69 12.10 -4.41
C SER A 164 13.16 11.39 -3.15
N SER A 165 14.47 11.24 -2.98
CA SER A 165 15.06 10.74 -1.73
C SER A 165 15.42 11.90 -0.81
N MET A 166 15.20 11.73 0.49
CA MET A 166 15.74 12.67 1.48
C MET A 166 17.25 12.48 1.59
N GLU A 167 17.98 13.59 1.72
CA GLU A 167 19.43 13.60 1.87
C GLU A 167 19.84 14.40 3.10
N ALA A 168 20.89 13.97 3.81
CA ALA A 168 21.36 14.63 5.02
C ALA A 168 21.66 16.12 4.83
N ALA A 169 22.16 16.50 3.63
CA ALA A 169 22.49 17.88 3.29
C ALA A 169 21.27 18.81 3.30
N ASN A 170 20.08 18.27 2.99
CA ASN A 170 18.85 19.06 2.85
C ASN A 170 18.12 19.34 4.18
N PHE A 171 18.58 18.76 5.29
CA PHE A 171 18.00 19.01 6.59
C PHE A 171 18.52 20.34 7.17
N VAL A 172 17.66 21.32 7.30
CA VAL A 172 17.96 22.61 7.94
C VAL A 172 18.14 22.41 9.45
N ASP A 173 17.19 21.70 10.09
CA ASP A 173 17.33 21.29 11.50
C ASP A 173 18.07 19.96 11.60
N LYS A 174 19.32 20.02 12.02
CA LYS A 174 20.20 18.85 12.14
C LYS A 174 19.81 17.91 13.28
N SER A 175 19.04 18.38 14.28
CA SER A 175 18.55 17.51 15.37
C SER A 175 17.63 16.40 14.88
N ILE A 176 16.93 16.61 13.75
CA ILE A 176 16.10 15.62 13.09
C ILE A 176 16.94 14.43 12.61
N LEU A 177 18.14 14.68 12.09
CA LEU A 177 19.06 13.62 11.64
C LEU A 177 19.45 12.68 12.77
N GLU A 178 19.85 13.25 13.90
CA GLU A 178 20.28 12.47 15.07
C GLU A 178 19.13 11.64 15.62
N LYS A 179 17.94 12.23 15.72
CA LYS A 179 16.76 11.58 16.31
C LYS A 179 16.18 10.50 15.43
N TRP A 180 16.08 10.73 14.12
CA TRP A 180 15.27 9.89 13.21
C TRP A 180 16.06 9.10 12.17
N TYR A 181 17.31 9.52 11.88
CA TYR A 181 18.15 8.94 10.83
C TYR A 181 19.52 8.51 11.31
N GLY A 182 19.79 8.62 12.61
CA GLY A 182 21.03 8.14 13.22
C GLY A 182 21.16 6.62 13.21
N PRO A 183 22.29 6.07 13.67
CA PRO A 183 22.60 4.63 13.63
C PRO A 183 21.51 3.75 14.28
N ARG A 184 20.89 4.24 15.36
CA ARG A 184 19.80 3.52 16.07
C ARG A 184 18.53 3.31 15.23
N SER A 185 18.32 4.13 14.21
CA SER A 185 17.15 4.06 13.32
C SER A 185 17.44 3.32 12.00
N GLY A 186 18.59 2.64 11.90
CA GLY A 186 19.00 1.89 10.72
C GLY A 186 19.60 2.75 9.59
N GLY A 187 19.80 4.06 9.82
CA GLY A 187 20.56 4.96 8.94
C GLY A 187 19.98 5.26 7.56
N SER A 188 18.86 4.65 7.17
CA SER A 188 18.26 4.89 5.87
C SER A 188 17.31 6.09 5.88
N PHE A 189 17.43 6.95 4.88
CA PHE A 189 16.49 8.05 4.66
C PHE A 189 15.19 7.53 4.02
N HIS A 190 14.12 8.33 4.13
CA HIS A 190 12.89 8.06 3.40
C HIS A 190 13.00 8.53 1.96
N ASP A 191 12.39 7.76 1.07
CA ASP A 191 11.93 8.28 -0.20
C ASP A 191 10.59 8.98 0.00
N VAL A 192 10.45 10.14 -0.64
CA VAL A 192 9.24 10.96 -0.65
C VAL A 192 8.51 10.70 -1.97
N TYR A 193 7.27 10.28 -1.88
CA TYR A 193 6.41 10.12 -3.04
C TYR A 193 5.31 11.18 -2.99
N VAL A 194 5.12 11.90 -4.10
CA VAL A 194 3.91 12.69 -4.33
C VAL A 194 2.98 11.82 -5.18
N VAL A 195 1.79 11.55 -4.67
CA VAL A 195 0.81 10.70 -5.32
C VAL A 195 -0.49 11.47 -5.52
N GLU A 196 -1.06 11.43 -6.74
CA GLU A 196 -2.37 11.99 -7.03
C GLU A 196 -3.46 11.13 -6.42
N ILE A 197 -4.41 11.73 -5.75
CA ILE A 197 -5.61 11.05 -5.23
C ILE A 197 -6.65 11.03 -6.35
N GLU A 198 -6.79 9.90 -7.03
CA GLU A 198 -7.74 9.73 -8.15
C GLU A 198 -9.09 9.15 -7.71
N GLY A 199 -9.14 8.58 -6.52
CA GLY A 199 -10.36 8.02 -5.94
C GLY A 199 -10.36 8.06 -4.42
N VAL A 200 -11.55 8.32 -3.87
CA VAL A 200 -11.81 8.23 -2.43
C VAL A 200 -12.94 7.22 -2.22
N PHE A 201 -12.71 6.27 -1.34
CA PHE A 201 -13.67 5.22 -1.02
C PHE A 201 -13.93 5.22 0.49
N ALA A 202 -15.19 5.28 0.88
CA ALA A 202 -15.62 5.22 2.27
C ALA A 202 -16.39 3.92 2.54
N ALA A 203 -16.30 3.40 3.76
CA ALA A 203 -17.13 2.28 4.21
C ALA A 203 -18.62 2.65 4.08
N ASN A 204 -19.47 1.65 3.76
CA ASN A 204 -20.92 1.81 3.68
C ASN A 204 -21.53 2.04 5.06
#